data_633fb3e263313e4d61eb728b9587ac4e
#
_entry.id   633fb3e263313e4d61eb728b9587ac4e
#
_cell.length_a   1.000
_cell.length_b   1.000
_cell.length_c   1.000
_cell.angle_alpha   90.00
_cell.angle_beta   90.00
_cell.angle_gamma   90.00
#
_symmetry.space_group_name_H-M   'P 1'
#
loop_
_entity.id
_entity.type
_entity.pdbx_description
1 polymer ?
#
loop_
_entity_poly.entity_id
_entity_poly.type
_entity_poly.pdbx_seq_one_letter_code
_entity_poly.pdbx_strand_id
1 'polypeptide(L)'
;WLGTDHGLGHFRDGEYENLLFNQPFINSPDILEISDRNQLILANSKGVSLSGWVNYSTENLPKDISIDFNLSNLELDFGEKISKSIFHKNKLFVSLINSTSAGILSFEISNNKLNLNKRYFSHDSQNSILTHYVIDDMIIDNQENLWATSSGKQGYPLSVFSESESRHFSLDSPQVSNISGGGPIAIDNYNRVWITSLNEMFMYHYSGDVMDPQNENWIIQSIIPGLSRSALTIGVSKNNILWILTEYGLIYKELRASNLEPVAKTGPITTSGNITPYFSNIPFDENSIIRFDPRGNIWVTSKSSGIFILDSNQEYWPNIDGINSSNSKLLSNEIRDIKFSADKGLAYIATNLGVSKFKIPFASEIKKTNQIDLFPSPYRIPSQYPLTIDGIPEKSSIQIMTLNGTIVATIDANQINGYQAFWNGLDDNGNFVGSGIYLILIISQKHKTSIMKKLAVIKS
;
A
#
# COMPACT_ATOMS: atom_id res chain seq x y z
N TRP A 1 29.12 -29.45 -1.86
CA TRP A 1 28.25 -28.40 -2.36
C TRP A 1 27.41 -28.93 -3.51
N LEU A 2 26.11 -28.72 -3.46
CA LEU A 2 25.18 -29.16 -4.49
C LEU A 2 24.36 -27.95 -4.94
N GLY A 3 24.33 -27.69 -6.25
CA GLY A 3 23.41 -26.73 -6.84
C GLY A 3 22.02 -27.35 -6.90
N THR A 4 21.03 -26.63 -6.39
CA THR A 4 19.62 -27.01 -6.38
C THR A 4 18.78 -25.90 -6.97
N ASP A 5 17.54 -26.18 -7.36
CA ASP A 5 16.57 -25.20 -7.84
C ASP A 5 16.23 -24.14 -6.77
N HIS A 6 16.58 -24.42 -5.52
CA HIS A 6 16.30 -23.56 -4.36
C HIS A 6 17.54 -22.91 -3.74
N GLY A 7 18.72 -23.02 -4.40
CA GLY A 7 19.95 -22.44 -3.91
C GLY A 7 21.11 -23.42 -3.92
N LEU A 8 22.12 -23.19 -3.07
CA LEU A 8 23.30 -24.02 -2.93
C LEU A 8 23.21 -24.88 -1.66
N GLY A 9 23.16 -26.19 -1.82
CA GLY A 9 23.20 -27.13 -0.72
C GLY A 9 24.63 -27.37 -0.23
N HIS A 10 24.85 -27.27 1.07
CA HIS A 10 26.11 -27.63 1.74
C HIS A 10 25.87 -28.85 2.62
N PHE A 11 26.63 -29.91 2.35
CA PHE A 11 26.61 -31.13 3.17
C PHE A 11 27.96 -31.26 3.87
N ARG A 12 27.93 -31.30 5.20
CA ARG A 12 29.13 -31.44 6.03
C ARG A 12 28.79 -32.23 7.28
N ASP A 13 29.63 -33.20 7.61
CA ASP A 13 29.58 -33.97 8.84
C ASP A 13 28.21 -34.64 9.11
N GLY A 14 27.49 -35.03 8.08
CA GLY A 14 26.16 -35.65 8.19
C GLY A 14 25.00 -34.68 8.26
N GLU A 15 25.28 -33.37 8.29
CA GLU A 15 24.25 -32.32 8.27
C GLU A 15 24.13 -31.68 6.90
N TYR A 16 22.91 -31.35 6.54
CA TYR A 16 22.59 -30.67 5.29
C TYR A 16 22.09 -29.25 5.57
N GLU A 17 22.74 -28.28 4.96
CA GLU A 17 22.36 -26.89 5.01
C GLU A 17 22.08 -26.37 3.61
N ASN A 18 20.96 -25.69 3.41
CA ASN A 18 20.61 -25.08 2.14
C ASN A 18 20.86 -23.57 2.20
N LEU A 19 21.80 -23.11 1.38
CA LEU A 19 22.12 -21.69 1.25
C LEU A 19 21.28 -21.07 0.14
N LEU A 20 20.36 -20.22 0.54
CA LEU A 20 19.47 -19.51 -0.37
C LEU A 20 20.10 -18.16 -0.75
N PHE A 21 20.36 -17.96 -2.04
CA PHE A 21 20.97 -16.72 -2.54
C PHE A 21 19.94 -15.63 -2.76
N ASN A 22 20.16 -14.43 -2.23
CA ASN A 22 19.31 -13.25 -2.42
C ASN A 22 17.80 -13.49 -2.12
N GLN A 23 17.48 -14.43 -1.26
CA GLN A 23 16.12 -14.70 -0.86
C GLN A 23 15.84 -14.14 0.55
N PRO A 24 14.60 -13.76 0.83
CA PRO A 24 14.22 -13.42 2.18
C PRO A 24 14.29 -14.66 3.08
N PHE A 25 14.49 -14.42 4.34
CA PHE A 25 14.67 -15.42 5.37
C PHE A 25 13.45 -16.34 5.56
N ILE A 26 12.25 -15.74 5.54
CA ILE A 26 10.99 -16.45 5.44
C ILE A 26 10.66 -16.63 3.96
N ASN A 27 10.76 -17.83 3.44
CA ASN A 27 10.62 -18.12 2.01
C ASN A 27 9.23 -17.84 1.46
N SER A 28 8.20 -17.89 2.27
CA SER A 28 6.82 -17.65 1.87
C SER A 28 6.12 -16.82 2.94
N PRO A 29 6.35 -15.52 2.99
CA PRO A 29 5.68 -14.65 3.93
C PRO A 29 4.23 -14.41 3.49
N ASP A 30 3.35 -14.32 4.49
CA ASP A 30 1.98 -13.91 4.28
C ASP A 30 1.87 -12.38 4.35
N ILE A 31 2.80 -11.73 5.07
CA ILE A 31 2.78 -10.31 5.36
C ILE A 31 4.18 -9.71 5.21
N LEU A 32 4.23 -8.51 4.68
CA LEU A 32 5.42 -7.67 4.57
C LEU A 32 5.23 -6.37 5.35
N GLU A 33 6.31 -5.89 5.97
CA GLU A 33 6.42 -4.53 6.46
C GLU A 33 7.81 -3.95 6.16
N ILE A 34 7.92 -2.64 6.23
CA ILE A 34 9.20 -1.94 6.07
C ILE A 34 9.36 -1.01 7.27
N SER A 35 10.46 -1.18 8.01
CA SER A 35 10.78 -0.33 9.15
C SER A 35 11.21 1.07 8.72
N ASP A 36 11.23 2.02 9.65
CA ASP A 36 11.74 3.38 9.44
C ASP A 36 13.21 3.42 8.99
N ARG A 37 13.95 2.34 9.21
CA ARG A 37 15.34 2.16 8.74
C ARG A 37 15.43 1.42 7.41
N ASN A 38 14.31 1.29 6.67
CA ASN A 38 14.23 0.53 5.43
C ASN A 38 14.63 -0.95 5.55
N GLN A 39 14.41 -1.56 6.71
CA GLN A 39 14.58 -2.99 6.91
C GLN A 39 13.26 -3.70 6.56
N LEU A 40 13.36 -4.77 5.80
CA LEU A 40 12.21 -5.59 5.45
C LEU A 40 11.85 -6.51 6.62
N ILE A 41 10.59 -6.47 7.01
CA ILE A 41 9.99 -7.33 8.03
C ILE A 41 9.10 -8.33 7.31
N LEU A 42 9.27 -9.59 7.64
CA LEU A 42 8.52 -10.71 7.07
C LEU A 42 7.78 -11.43 8.17
N ALA A 43 6.55 -11.82 7.91
CA ALA A 43 5.77 -12.61 8.85
C ALA A 43 4.98 -13.72 8.14
N ASN A 44 4.84 -14.84 8.81
CA ASN A 44 3.98 -15.96 8.44
C ASN A 44 3.54 -16.74 9.68
N SER A 45 2.92 -17.90 9.48
CA SER A 45 2.48 -18.79 10.57
C SER A 45 3.59 -19.28 11.50
N LYS A 46 4.86 -19.12 11.15
CA LYS A 46 5.99 -19.53 12.00
C LYS A 46 6.49 -18.41 12.91
N GLY A 47 6.31 -17.15 12.51
CA GLY A 47 6.78 -16.02 13.29
C GLY A 47 7.04 -14.78 12.47
N VAL A 48 7.81 -13.86 13.06
CA VAL A 48 8.16 -12.57 12.49
C VAL A 48 9.68 -12.44 12.44
N SER A 49 10.21 -11.97 11.32
CA SER A 49 11.64 -11.74 11.12
C SER A 49 11.92 -10.34 10.62
N LEU A 50 12.91 -9.69 11.20
CA LEU A 50 13.46 -8.40 10.78
C LEU A 50 14.62 -8.62 9.81
N SER A 51 14.81 -7.72 8.84
CA SER A 51 15.91 -7.81 7.87
C SER A 51 15.91 -9.08 7.00
N GLY A 52 14.75 -9.49 6.57
CA GLY A 52 14.45 -10.76 5.90
C GLY A 52 15.27 -11.14 4.65
N TRP A 53 16.25 -10.33 4.23
CA TRP A 53 17.17 -10.68 3.14
C TRP A 53 18.49 -11.17 3.66
N VAL A 54 18.90 -12.31 3.18
CA VAL A 54 20.25 -12.83 3.41
C VAL A 54 21.19 -12.16 2.42
N ASN A 55 22.05 -11.27 2.91
CA ASN A 55 23.14 -10.71 2.13
C ASN A 55 24.38 -11.61 2.33
N TYR A 56 24.69 -12.41 1.35
CA TYR A 56 25.95 -13.17 1.34
C TYR A 56 27.11 -12.24 0.95
N SER A 57 27.95 -11.90 1.93
CA SER A 57 29.36 -11.63 1.65
C SER A 57 30.11 -12.94 1.83
N THR A 58 31.02 -13.24 0.97
CA THR A 58 31.84 -14.47 0.98
C THR A 58 32.68 -14.64 2.25
N GLU A 59 32.73 -13.64 3.13
CA GLU A 59 33.56 -13.61 4.33
C GLU A 59 32.84 -13.89 5.64
N ASN A 60 31.50 -13.72 5.69
CA ASN A 60 30.73 -13.95 6.91
C ASN A 60 29.35 -14.55 6.58
N LEU A 61 29.28 -15.86 6.46
CA LEU A 61 28.01 -16.57 6.52
C LEU A 61 27.44 -16.45 7.95
N PRO A 62 26.24 -15.87 8.14
CA PRO A 62 25.63 -15.86 9.45
C PRO A 62 25.37 -17.31 9.90
N LYS A 63 25.99 -17.71 11.01
CA LYS A 63 25.87 -19.07 11.55
C LYS A 63 24.47 -19.39 12.07
N ASP A 64 23.70 -18.38 12.43
CA ASP A 64 22.34 -18.54 12.98
C ASP A 64 21.39 -17.55 12.32
N ILE A 65 20.76 -18.01 11.26
CA ILE A 65 19.62 -17.32 10.70
C ILE A 65 18.40 -17.77 11.51
N SER A 66 17.97 -16.98 12.48
CA SER A 66 16.81 -17.29 13.31
C SER A 66 15.63 -16.39 12.98
N ILE A 67 14.42 -16.89 13.18
CA ILE A 67 13.23 -16.06 13.23
C ILE A 67 13.36 -15.21 14.49
N ASP A 68 13.30 -13.86 14.37
CA ASP A 68 13.47 -12.95 15.50
C ASP A 68 12.40 -13.18 16.57
N PHE A 69 11.23 -13.60 16.16
CA PHE A 69 10.14 -13.96 17.05
C PHE A 69 9.37 -15.18 16.50
N ASN A 70 9.40 -16.26 17.27
CA ASN A 70 8.70 -17.50 16.94
C ASN A 70 7.35 -17.52 17.68
N LEU A 71 6.25 -17.76 16.97
CA LEU A 71 4.91 -17.86 17.57
C LEU A 71 4.82 -18.99 18.61
N SER A 72 5.57 -20.09 18.46
CA SER A 72 5.60 -21.17 19.44
C SER A 72 6.04 -20.73 20.83
N ASN A 73 6.76 -19.60 20.94
CA ASN A 73 7.19 -19.03 22.23
C ASN A 73 6.07 -18.33 22.99
N LEU A 74 4.87 -18.19 22.37
CA LEU A 74 3.71 -17.54 23.00
C LEU A 74 2.84 -18.49 23.82
N GLU A 75 3.12 -19.78 23.82
CA GLU A 75 2.23 -20.82 24.39
C GLU A 75 0.82 -20.76 23.76
N LEU A 76 0.76 -20.40 22.47
CA LEU A 76 -0.47 -20.29 21.73
C LEU A 76 -0.87 -21.64 21.14
N ASP A 77 -2.18 -21.88 20.99
CA ASP A 77 -2.71 -23.13 20.47
C ASP A 77 -2.34 -23.37 18.99
N PHE A 78 -2.31 -24.65 18.59
CA PHE A 78 -2.00 -25.05 17.23
C PHE A 78 -2.93 -24.37 16.21
N GLY A 79 -2.36 -23.74 15.18
CA GLY A 79 -3.10 -23.18 14.05
C GLY A 79 -3.15 -21.66 13.96
N GLU A 80 -2.43 -20.95 14.81
CA GLU A 80 -2.38 -19.49 14.78
C GLU A 80 -1.70 -18.96 13.53
N LYS A 81 -2.31 -17.94 12.94
CA LYS A 81 -1.80 -17.25 11.76
C LYS A 81 -1.75 -15.75 12.02
N ILE A 82 -0.72 -15.13 11.49
CA ILE A 82 -0.67 -13.68 11.38
C ILE A 82 -1.61 -13.27 10.24
N SER A 83 -2.55 -12.37 10.51
CA SER A 83 -3.52 -11.92 9.52
C SER A 83 -3.22 -10.54 8.96
N LYS A 84 -2.81 -9.62 9.81
CA LYS A 84 -2.53 -8.23 9.45
C LYS A 84 -1.32 -7.72 10.21
N SER A 85 -0.65 -6.73 9.63
CA SER A 85 0.39 -5.97 10.32
C SER A 85 0.33 -4.50 9.96
N ILE A 86 0.85 -3.69 10.85
CA ILE A 86 1.10 -2.26 10.65
C ILE A 86 2.41 -1.89 11.32
N PHE A 87 3.28 -1.23 10.58
CA PHE A 87 4.50 -0.62 11.13
C PHE A 87 4.31 0.90 11.24
N HIS A 88 4.54 1.44 12.42
CA HIS A 88 4.48 2.87 12.67
C HIS A 88 5.45 3.28 13.78
N LYS A 89 6.28 4.27 13.51
CA LYS A 89 7.21 4.88 14.50
C LYS A 89 7.94 3.85 15.38
N ASN A 90 8.71 2.97 14.74
CA ASN A 90 9.50 1.94 15.42
C ASN A 90 8.69 0.84 16.16
N LYS A 91 7.36 0.86 16.04
CA LYS A 91 6.46 -0.18 16.57
C LYS A 91 5.86 -0.99 15.44
N LEU A 92 5.87 -2.30 15.57
CA LEU A 92 5.19 -3.24 14.70
C LEU A 92 3.99 -3.82 15.44
N PHE A 93 2.80 -3.62 14.92
CA PHE A 93 1.58 -4.27 15.40
C PHE A 93 1.27 -5.44 14.48
N VAL A 94 0.99 -6.60 15.07
CA VAL A 94 0.69 -7.84 14.34
C VAL A 94 -0.56 -8.46 14.92
N SER A 95 -1.56 -8.72 14.10
CA SER A 95 -2.76 -9.42 14.53
C SER A 95 -2.66 -10.92 14.30
N LEU A 96 -3.22 -11.67 15.22
CA LEU A 96 -3.28 -13.12 15.20
C LEU A 96 -4.69 -13.59 14.89
N ILE A 97 -4.83 -14.60 14.06
CA ILE A 97 -6.09 -15.34 13.86
C ILE A 97 -5.99 -16.64 14.63
N ASN A 98 -6.84 -16.80 15.61
CA ASN A 98 -7.16 -18.10 16.19
C ASN A 98 -8.55 -18.08 16.81
N SER A 99 -9.12 -19.27 17.00
CA SER A 99 -10.43 -19.45 17.59
C SER A 99 -10.50 -19.17 19.10
N THR A 100 -9.41 -19.16 19.81
CA THR A 100 -9.37 -19.08 21.29
C THR A 100 -8.59 -17.94 21.88
N SER A 101 -7.59 -17.41 21.17
CA SER A 101 -6.66 -16.40 21.74
C SER A 101 -6.26 -15.29 20.76
N ALA A 102 -7.16 -14.93 19.85
CA ALA A 102 -6.92 -13.86 18.90
C ALA A 102 -6.65 -12.53 19.59
N GLY A 103 -5.68 -11.80 19.08
CA GLY A 103 -5.28 -10.53 19.64
C GLY A 103 -4.34 -9.77 18.74
N ILE A 104 -3.81 -8.69 19.28
CA ILE A 104 -2.76 -7.90 18.65
C ILE A 104 -1.50 -7.96 19.50
N LEU A 105 -0.38 -8.22 18.86
CA LEU A 105 0.95 -8.13 19.46
C LEU A 105 1.61 -6.84 19.02
N SER A 106 2.23 -6.12 19.94
CA SER A 106 3.05 -4.95 19.65
C SER A 106 4.51 -5.26 19.92
N PHE A 107 5.36 -5.01 18.92
CA PHE A 107 6.81 -5.15 19.00
C PHE A 107 7.48 -3.79 18.85
N GLU A 108 8.63 -3.63 19.50
CA GLU A 108 9.54 -2.51 19.27
C GLU A 108 10.84 -3.00 18.65
N ILE A 109 11.39 -2.21 17.71
CA ILE A 109 12.69 -2.50 17.14
C ILE A 109 13.77 -1.84 18.00
N SER A 110 14.58 -2.64 18.65
CA SER A 110 15.78 -2.19 19.36
C SER A 110 16.97 -3.12 19.08
N ASN A 111 18.16 -2.56 18.93
CA ASN A 111 19.39 -3.32 18.63
C ASN A 111 19.25 -4.25 17.41
N ASN A 112 18.52 -3.81 16.37
CA ASN A 112 18.20 -4.60 15.17
C ASN A 112 17.45 -5.92 15.46
N LYS A 113 16.68 -5.95 16.54
CA LYS A 113 15.80 -7.07 16.90
C LYS A 113 14.40 -6.58 17.20
N LEU A 114 13.43 -7.46 16.98
CA LEU A 114 12.04 -7.27 17.38
C LEU A 114 11.89 -7.75 18.83
N ASN A 115 11.45 -6.87 19.71
CA ASN A 115 11.19 -7.17 21.12
C ASN A 115 9.69 -7.02 21.37
N LEU A 116 9.07 -8.05 21.90
CA LEU A 116 7.66 -8.00 22.27
C LEU A 116 7.47 -6.97 23.38
N ASN A 117 6.63 -5.97 23.10
CA ASN A 117 6.34 -4.88 24.03
C ASN A 117 5.01 -5.11 24.77
N LYS A 118 3.92 -5.33 24.02
CA LYS A 118 2.58 -5.45 24.61
C LYS A 118 1.76 -6.51 23.88
N ARG A 119 0.87 -7.15 24.62
CA ARG A 119 -0.14 -8.10 24.12
C ARG A 119 -1.52 -7.59 24.40
N TYR A 120 -2.38 -7.59 23.40
CA TYR A 120 -3.79 -7.21 23.51
C TYR A 120 -4.61 -8.46 23.17
N PHE A 121 -5.06 -9.19 24.19
CA PHE A 121 -5.84 -10.43 24.01
C PHE A 121 -7.33 -10.22 24.24
N SER A 122 -8.14 -11.03 23.59
CA SER A 122 -9.59 -11.00 23.71
C SER A 122 -10.14 -11.80 24.90
N HIS A 123 -9.31 -12.58 25.57
CA HIS A 123 -9.79 -13.64 26.47
C HIS A 123 -9.83 -13.27 27.96
N ASP A 124 -9.29 -12.14 28.38
CA ASP A 124 -9.30 -11.79 29.81
C ASP A 124 -10.53 -10.95 30.17
N SER A 125 -11.44 -11.56 30.94
CA SER A 125 -12.80 -11.06 31.19
C SER A 125 -12.89 -9.78 32.02
N GLN A 126 -11.78 -9.25 32.51
CA GLN A 126 -11.76 -8.02 33.31
C GLN A 126 -10.91 -6.88 32.75
N ASN A 127 -9.97 -7.17 31.83
CA ASN A 127 -9.10 -6.19 31.18
C ASN A 127 -8.95 -6.41 29.67
N SER A 128 -9.87 -7.13 29.07
CA SER A 128 -9.81 -7.45 27.65
C SER A 128 -10.09 -6.22 26.81
N ILE A 129 -9.07 -5.80 26.08
CA ILE A 129 -9.15 -4.68 25.14
C ILE A 129 -9.81 -5.13 23.82
N LEU A 130 -9.83 -6.43 23.55
CA LEU A 130 -10.43 -7.02 22.36
C LEU A 130 -11.50 -8.03 22.74
N THR A 131 -12.70 -7.85 22.24
CA THR A 131 -13.84 -8.71 22.56
C THR A 131 -14.12 -9.78 21.54
N HIS A 132 -13.34 -9.84 20.45
CA HIS A 132 -13.54 -10.74 19.33
C HIS A 132 -12.30 -11.57 18.99
N TYR A 133 -12.54 -12.74 18.38
CA TYR A 133 -11.52 -13.74 18.10
C TYR A 133 -10.75 -13.51 16.78
N VAL A 134 -11.22 -12.62 15.92
CA VAL A 134 -10.59 -12.35 14.62
C VAL A 134 -10.47 -10.85 14.40
N ILE A 135 -9.26 -10.39 14.15
CA ILE A 135 -9.00 -9.03 13.69
C ILE A 135 -9.03 -9.05 12.16
N ASP A 136 -9.98 -8.35 11.57
CA ASP A 136 -10.16 -8.29 10.14
C ASP A 136 -9.22 -7.30 9.49
N ASP A 137 -9.07 -6.11 10.09
CA ASP A 137 -8.19 -5.08 9.59
C ASP A 137 -7.72 -4.12 10.69
N MET A 138 -6.63 -3.40 10.44
CA MET A 138 -6.05 -2.43 11.37
C MET A 138 -5.54 -1.21 10.62
N ILE A 139 -5.65 -0.04 11.24
CA ILE A 139 -5.09 1.21 10.72
C ILE A 139 -4.69 2.14 11.86
N ILE A 140 -3.74 3.05 11.61
CA ILE A 140 -3.34 4.08 12.58
C ILE A 140 -3.81 5.44 12.07
N ASP A 141 -4.44 6.22 12.95
CA ASP A 141 -4.94 7.55 12.63
C ASP A 141 -3.86 8.64 12.79
N ASN A 142 -4.23 9.87 12.45
CA ASN A 142 -3.31 11.02 12.54
C ASN A 142 -2.96 11.42 13.99
N GLN A 143 -3.69 10.90 14.98
CA GLN A 143 -3.44 11.09 16.41
C GLN A 143 -2.67 9.92 17.03
N GLU A 144 -2.21 8.98 16.18
CA GLU A 144 -1.45 7.78 16.57
C GLU A 144 -2.27 6.71 17.30
N ASN A 145 -3.58 6.77 17.23
CA ASN A 145 -4.43 5.72 17.76
C ASN A 145 -4.47 4.54 16.79
N LEU A 146 -4.36 3.33 17.31
CA LEU A 146 -4.56 2.09 16.54
C LEU A 146 -6.04 1.75 16.53
N TRP A 147 -6.60 1.69 15.33
CA TRP A 147 -7.95 1.22 15.09
C TRP A 147 -7.92 -0.23 14.61
N ALA A 148 -8.86 -1.03 15.08
CA ALA A 148 -9.02 -2.41 14.68
C ALA A 148 -10.48 -2.74 14.45
N THR A 149 -10.76 -3.43 13.34
CA THR A 149 -12.05 -4.07 13.09
C THR A 149 -11.97 -5.54 13.41
N SER A 150 -13.07 -6.11 13.91
CA SER A 150 -13.12 -7.52 14.28
C SER A 150 -14.45 -8.17 13.94
N SER A 151 -14.39 -9.45 13.55
CA SER A 151 -15.53 -10.30 13.23
C SER A 151 -15.57 -11.54 14.13
N GLY A 152 -16.70 -12.24 14.14
CA GLY A 152 -16.84 -13.58 14.72
C GLY A 152 -17.64 -13.66 16.00
N LYS A 153 -17.86 -12.60 16.77
CA LYS A 153 -18.74 -12.62 17.94
C LYS A 153 -19.52 -11.30 18.08
N GLN A 154 -20.77 -11.41 18.53
CA GLN A 154 -21.61 -10.24 18.79
C GLN A 154 -20.98 -9.33 19.85
N GLY A 155 -20.92 -8.03 19.59
CA GLY A 155 -20.60 -7.04 20.61
C GLY A 155 -19.86 -5.80 20.12
N TYR A 156 -18.62 -5.91 19.60
CA TYR A 156 -17.80 -4.73 19.32
C TYR A 156 -17.01 -4.88 18.03
N PRO A 157 -17.58 -4.51 16.88
CA PRO A 157 -16.92 -4.68 15.58
C PRO A 157 -15.77 -3.72 15.34
N LEU A 158 -15.67 -2.66 16.13
CA LEU A 158 -14.65 -1.63 16.03
C LEU A 158 -14.07 -1.32 17.41
N SER A 159 -12.77 -1.17 17.46
CA SER A 159 -12.03 -0.77 18.66
C SER A 159 -10.95 0.25 18.31
N VAL A 160 -10.68 1.16 19.23
CA VAL A 160 -9.58 2.12 19.12
C VAL A 160 -8.72 2.08 20.39
N PHE A 161 -7.42 2.16 20.20
CA PHE A 161 -6.40 2.08 21.23
C PHE A 161 -5.46 3.26 21.13
N SER A 162 -5.37 4.05 22.18
CA SER A 162 -4.27 4.99 22.40
C SER A 162 -3.13 4.30 23.17
N GLU A 163 -2.12 5.03 23.56
CA GLU A 163 -1.03 4.49 24.37
C GLU A 163 -1.50 4.03 25.77
N SER A 164 -2.44 4.74 26.37
CA SER A 164 -2.92 4.53 27.76
C SER A 164 -4.34 4.00 27.86
N GLU A 165 -5.18 4.22 26.86
CA GLU A 165 -6.62 3.99 26.91
C GLU A 165 -7.11 3.21 25.71
N SER A 166 -8.32 2.65 25.83
CA SER A 166 -9.00 2.00 24.72
C SER A 166 -10.51 2.23 24.81
N ARG A 167 -11.15 2.25 23.62
CA ARG A 167 -12.58 2.34 23.49
C ARG A 167 -13.09 1.28 22.50
N HIS A 168 -14.22 0.68 22.86
CA HIS A 168 -14.89 -0.34 22.06
C HIS A 168 -16.28 0.15 21.68
N PHE A 169 -16.62 0.00 20.40
CA PHE A 169 -17.91 0.44 19.86
C PHE A 169 -18.87 -0.74 19.82
N SER A 170 -19.90 -0.67 20.67
CA SER A 170 -20.88 -1.72 20.83
C SER A 170 -21.91 -1.72 19.70
N LEU A 171 -22.33 -2.93 19.29
CA LEU A 171 -23.47 -3.13 18.40
C LEU A 171 -24.82 -2.72 19.05
N ASP A 172 -24.84 -2.50 20.35
CA ASP A 172 -26.04 -2.00 21.04
C ASP A 172 -26.36 -0.53 20.72
N SER A 173 -25.42 0.19 20.13
CA SER A 173 -25.68 1.50 19.54
C SER A 173 -26.61 1.33 18.34
N PRO A 174 -27.75 2.01 18.26
CA PRO A 174 -28.70 1.90 17.15
C PRO A 174 -28.08 2.16 15.77
N GLN A 175 -27.00 2.97 15.73
CA GLN A 175 -26.30 3.31 14.51
C GLN A 175 -25.34 2.21 14.05
N VAL A 176 -24.93 1.30 14.92
CA VAL A 176 -23.90 0.27 14.65
C VAL A 176 -24.48 -1.15 14.72
N SER A 177 -25.75 -1.29 15.10
CA SER A 177 -26.42 -2.58 15.30
C SER A 177 -26.45 -3.50 14.07
N ASN A 178 -26.27 -2.93 12.87
CA ASN A 178 -26.26 -3.66 11.61
C ASN A 178 -24.85 -4.05 11.13
N ILE A 179 -23.79 -3.71 11.87
CA ILE A 179 -22.45 -4.18 11.55
C ILE A 179 -22.34 -5.64 11.97
N SER A 180 -22.58 -6.56 11.05
CA SER A 180 -22.55 -8.01 11.31
C SER A 180 -21.15 -8.60 11.40
N GLY A 181 -20.16 -7.78 11.64
CA GLY A 181 -18.72 -8.12 11.68
C GLY A 181 -17.90 -6.94 11.20
N GLY A 182 -16.72 -6.78 11.73
CA GLY A 182 -15.78 -5.80 11.24
C GLY A 182 -15.31 -6.20 9.83
N GLY A 183 -15.26 -5.24 8.92
CA GLY A 183 -14.68 -5.41 7.58
C GLY A 183 -13.43 -4.56 7.39
N PRO A 184 -13.03 -4.34 6.16
CA PRO A 184 -11.94 -3.42 5.83
C PRO A 184 -12.16 -2.03 6.41
N ILE A 185 -11.07 -1.40 6.87
CA ILE A 185 -11.06 -0.07 7.48
C ILE A 185 -10.15 0.89 6.72
N ALA A 186 -10.54 2.14 6.62
CA ALA A 186 -9.71 3.22 6.08
C ALA A 186 -9.95 4.53 6.85
N ILE A 187 -8.96 5.42 6.84
CA ILE A 187 -9.06 6.75 7.47
C ILE A 187 -8.75 7.79 6.41
N ASP A 188 -9.56 8.84 6.35
CA ASP A 188 -9.37 9.93 5.40
C ASP A 188 -8.58 11.11 5.99
N ASN A 189 -8.26 12.08 5.14
CA ASN A 189 -7.48 13.25 5.55
C ASN A 189 -8.23 14.19 6.52
N TYR A 190 -9.51 13.94 6.75
CA TYR A 190 -10.33 14.65 7.74
C TYR A 190 -10.49 13.85 9.03
N ASN A 191 -9.70 12.78 9.17
CA ASN A 191 -9.71 11.86 10.31
C ASN A 191 -11.06 11.14 10.51
N ARG A 192 -11.82 10.93 9.42
CA ARG A 192 -13.04 10.14 9.45
C ARG A 192 -12.67 8.67 9.20
N VAL A 193 -13.26 7.79 10.00
CA VAL A 193 -13.03 6.34 9.91
C VAL A 193 -14.11 5.72 9.04
N TRP A 194 -13.70 5.02 8.00
CA TRP A 194 -14.56 4.34 7.04
C TRP A 194 -14.45 2.85 7.24
N ILE A 195 -15.57 2.19 7.42
CA ILE A 195 -15.67 0.75 7.64
C ILE A 195 -16.71 0.21 6.68
N THR A 196 -16.50 -0.99 6.17
CA THR A 196 -17.50 -1.69 5.36
C THR A 196 -17.92 -2.97 6.05
N SER A 197 -19.21 -3.25 6.03
CA SER A 197 -19.78 -4.49 6.51
C SER A 197 -20.90 -4.90 5.59
N LEU A 198 -20.82 -6.11 5.03
CA LEU A 198 -21.75 -6.58 4.00
C LEU A 198 -21.90 -5.56 2.85
N ASN A 199 -23.10 -5.04 2.64
CA ASN A 199 -23.42 -4.12 1.54
C ASN A 199 -23.37 -2.63 1.95
N GLU A 200 -23.04 -2.36 3.20
CA GLU A 200 -23.08 -1.04 3.78
C GLU A 200 -21.68 -0.52 4.09
N MET A 201 -21.58 0.79 4.09
CA MET A 201 -20.41 1.54 4.48
C MET A 201 -20.78 2.44 5.64
N PHE A 202 -20.00 2.40 6.66
CA PHE A 202 -20.15 3.19 7.89
C PHE A 202 -19.03 4.23 7.92
N MET A 203 -19.40 5.47 8.13
CA MET A 203 -18.44 6.54 8.38
C MET A 203 -18.60 7.02 9.82
N TYR A 204 -17.55 6.89 10.58
CA TYR A 204 -17.45 7.44 11.94
C TYR A 204 -16.65 8.73 11.93
N HIS A 205 -17.22 9.76 12.49
CA HIS A 205 -16.58 11.06 12.63
C HIS A 205 -16.70 11.52 14.08
N TYR A 206 -15.61 11.98 14.64
CA TYR A 206 -15.55 12.54 15.99
C TYR A 206 -14.85 13.91 15.97
N SER A 207 -15.18 14.74 16.94
CA SER A 207 -14.53 16.03 17.16
C SER A 207 -13.81 16.03 18.52
N GLY A 208 -12.49 16.27 18.49
CA GLY A 208 -11.69 16.27 19.73
C GLY A 208 -11.12 14.91 20.08
N ASP A 209 -11.35 14.45 21.30
CA ASP A 209 -10.84 13.18 21.81
C ASP A 209 -11.73 12.02 21.35
N VAL A 210 -11.12 11.04 20.70
CA VAL A 210 -11.81 9.82 20.24
C VAL A 210 -12.30 8.94 21.41
N MET A 211 -11.70 9.10 22.58
CA MET A 211 -12.12 8.37 23.78
C MET A 211 -13.41 8.94 24.41
N ASP A 212 -13.79 10.18 24.06
CA ASP A 212 -15.05 10.79 24.54
C ASP A 212 -16.24 10.36 23.68
N PRO A 213 -17.20 9.58 24.22
CA PRO A 213 -18.36 9.10 23.48
C PRO A 213 -19.38 10.19 23.12
N GLN A 214 -19.27 11.39 23.68
CA GLN A 214 -20.26 12.45 23.44
C GLN A 214 -20.05 13.22 22.14
N ASN A 215 -18.87 13.06 21.51
CA ASN A 215 -18.47 13.81 20.32
C ASN A 215 -18.53 12.97 19.03
N GLU A 216 -19.32 11.91 19.01
CA GLU A 216 -19.39 10.99 17.88
C GLU A 216 -20.57 11.24 16.95
N ASN A 217 -20.34 11.01 15.67
CA ASN A 217 -21.39 10.98 14.67
C ASN A 217 -21.16 9.81 13.70
N TRP A 218 -22.21 9.05 13.43
CA TRP A 218 -22.21 7.93 12.52
C TRP A 218 -23.09 8.22 11.33
N ILE A 219 -22.57 7.90 10.12
CA ILE A 219 -23.32 7.97 8.88
C ILE A 219 -23.25 6.61 8.20
N ILE A 220 -24.40 6.07 7.83
CA ILE A 220 -24.55 4.80 7.16
C ILE A 220 -24.99 5.05 5.73
N GLN A 221 -24.30 4.44 4.77
CA GLN A 221 -24.61 4.59 3.35
C GLN A 221 -24.36 3.29 2.60
N SER A 222 -25.03 3.10 1.48
CA SER A 222 -24.71 1.99 0.57
C SER A 222 -23.34 2.16 -0.06
N ILE A 223 -22.62 1.05 -0.28
CA ILE A 223 -21.37 1.05 -1.03
C ILE A 223 -21.63 1.59 -2.44
N ILE A 224 -22.60 1.00 -3.13
CA ILE A 224 -23.11 1.49 -4.42
C ILE A 224 -24.63 1.61 -4.30
N PRO A 225 -25.24 2.79 -4.50
CA PRO A 225 -26.68 2.96 -4.44
C PRO A 225 -27.39 2.00 -5.40
N GLY A 226 -28.40 1.29 -4.88
CA GLY A 226 -29.23 0.37 -5.67
C GLY A 226 -28.59 -0.98 -6.00
N LEU A 227 -27.37 -1.27 -5.53
CA LEU A 227 -26.72 -2.54 -5.72
C LEU A 227 -26.28 -3.13 -4.37
N SER A 228 -26.67 -4.37 -4.12
CA SER A 228 -26.22 -5.14 -2.95
C SER A 228 -24.84 -5.74 -3.26
N ARG A 229 -23.77 -5.09 -2.82
CA ARG A 229 -22.38 -5.52 -3.07
C ARG A 229 -21.50 -5.28 -1.88
N SER A 230 -20.73 -6.28 -1.52
CA SER A 230 -19.73 -6.21 -0.44
C SER A 230 -18.41 -5.63 -0.95
N ALA A 231 -17.74 -4.86 -0.09
CA ALA A 231 -16.35 -4.48 -0.32
C ALA A 231 -15.41 -5.60 0.15
N LEU A 232 -14.47 -5.97 -0.70
CA LEU A 232 -13.40 -6.92 -0.36
C LEU A 232 -12.30 -6.20 0.45
N THR A 233 -11.96 -5.00 0.02
CA THR A 233 -11.01 -4.13 0.72
C THR A 233 -11.25 -2.67 0.34
N ILE A 234 -10.81 -1.76 1.21
CA ILE A 234 -10.88 -0.32 0.97
C ILE A 234 -9.55 0.35 1.29
N GLY A 235 -9.34 1.54 0.76
CA GLY A 235 -8.18 2.35 1.10
C GLY A 235 -8.35 3.79 0.63
N VAL A 236 -7.75 4.73 1.36
CA VAL A 236 -7.77 6.15 1.03
C VAL A 236 -6.42 6.56 0.43
N SER A 237 -6.45 7.11 -0.77
CA SER A 237 -5.25 7.65 -1.42
C SER A 237 -4.83 8.99 -0.84
N LYS A 238 -3.59 9.42 -1.12
CA LYS A 238 -3.07 10.73 -0.69
C LYS A 238 -3.93 11.93 -1.15
N ASN A 239 -4.62 11.77 -2.28
CA ASN A 239 -5.53 12.79 -2.82
C ASN A 239 -6.93 12.72 -2.18
N ASN A 240 -7.07 12.01 -1.06
CA ASN A 240 -8.31 11.85 -0.33
C ASN A 240 -9.45 11.26 -1.16
N ILE A 241 -9.12 10.24 -1.93
CA ILE A 241 -10.08 9.42 -2.68
C ILE A 241 -10.17 8.07 -1.97
N LEU A 242 -11.38 7.69 -1.57
CA LEU A 242 -11.67 6.37 -1.01
C LEU A 242 -11.86 5.39 -2.16
N TRP A 243 -10.97 4.43 -2.28
CA TRP A 243 -11.03 3.34 -3.23
C TRP A 243 -11.66 2.11 -2.60
N ILE A 244 -12.53 1.46 -3.32
CA ILE A 244 -13.31 0.31 -2.85
C ILE A 244 -13.19 -0.79 -3.88
N LEU A 245 -12.60 -1.92 -3.48
CA LEU A 245 -12.54 -3.11 -4.32
C LEU A 245 -13.73 -4.00 -4.00
N THR A 246 -14.42 -4.42 -5.03
CA THR A 246 -15.51 -5.39 -4.98
C THR A 246 -15.16 -6.59 -5.87
N GLU A 247 -15.92 -7.66 -5.79
CA GLU A 247 -15.77 -8.81 -6.70
C GLU A 247 -15.94 -8.44 -8.19
N TYR A 248 -16.59 -7.29 -8.48
CA TYR A 248 -16.83 -6.80 -9.84
C TYR A 248 -15.82 -5.76 -10.31
N GLY A 249 -14.81 -5.44 -9.50
CA GLY A 249 -13.77 -4.48 -9.82
C GLY A 249 -13.68 -3.32 -8.83
N LEU A 250 -12.88 -2.33 -9.21
CA LEU A 250 -12.51 -1.20 -8.37
C LEU A 250 -13.38 0.02 -8.68
N ILE A 251 -13.91 0.64 -7.64
CA ILE A 251 -14.69 1.88 -7.68
C ILE A 251 -14.13 2.90 -6.70
N TYR A 252 -14.61 4.15 -6.71
CA TYR A 252 -14.09 5.17 -5.82
C TYR A 252 -15.14 6.21 -5.39
N LYS A 253 -14.85 6.90 -4.27
CA LYS A 253 -15.60 8.06 -3.77
C LYS A 253 -14.63 9.21 -3.51
N GLU A 254 -14.94 10.40 -4.05
CA GLU A 254 -14.18 11.61 -3.74
C GLU A 254 -14.60 12.16 -2.38
N LEU A 255 -13.64 12.25 -1.46
CA LEU A 255 -13.90 12.70 -0.11
C LEU A 255 -13.63 14.20 0.03
N ARG A 256 -14.63 14.93 0.56
CA ARG A 256 -14.53 16.36 0.84
C ARG A 256 -15.00 16.63 2.26
N ALA A 257 -14.46 17.66 2.90
CA ALA A 257 -14.85 18.03 4.27
C ALA A 257 -16.36 18.28 4.42
N SER A 258 -16.95 18.98 3.45
CA SER A 258 -18.36 19.37 3.44
C SER A 258 -19.31 18.27 2.97
N ASN A 259 -18.79 17.16 2.42
CA ASN A 259 -19.63 16.08 1.91
C ASN A 259 -19.44 14.82 2.77
N LEU A 260 -20.44 14.53 3.57
CA LEU A 260 -20.43 13.36 4.47
C LEU A 260 -20.96 12.10 3.78
N GLU A 261 -21.69 12.24 2.67
CA GLU A 261 -22.25 11.13 1.91
C GLU A 261 -21.78 11.16 0.44
N PRO A 262 -20.48 10.93 0.18
CA PRO A 262 -19.96 10.97 -1.18
C PRO A 262 -20.55 9.85 -2.04
N VAL A 263 -20.93 10.20 -3.27
CA VAL A 263 -21.47 9.24 -4.23
C VAL A 263 -20.35 8.39 -4.81
N ALA A 264 -20.58 7.08 -4.94
CA ALA A 264 -19.65 6.18 -5.60
C ALA A 264 -19.55 6.50 -7.10
N LYS A 265 -18.34 6.53 -7.59
CA LYS A 265 -17.98 6.66 -8.98
C LYS A 265 -17.38 5.34 -9.47
N THR A 266 -17.77 4.95 -10.65
CA THR A 266 -17.24 3.78 -11.32
C THR A 266 -16.21 4.19 -12.36
N GLY A 267 -15.49 3.23 -12.91
CA GLY A 267 -14.36 3.43 -13.80
C GLY A 267 -14.63 4.08 -15.14
N PRO A 268 -13.79 3.80 -16.14
CA PRO A 268 -13.83 4.53 -17.39
C PRO A 268 -15.15 4.31 -18.14
N ILE A 269 -15.59 5.35 -18.86
CA ILE A 269 -16.72 5.24 -19.79
C ILE A 269 -16.31 4.32 -20.93
N THR A 270 -17.06 3.24 -21.15
CA THR A 270 -16.84 2.35 -22.29
C THR A 270 -17.26 3.01 -23.60
N THR A 271 -16.85 2.43 -24.74
CA THR A 271 -17.25 2.89 -26.09
C THR A 271 -18.76 2.87 -26.30
N SER A 272 -19.51 2.08 -25.54
CA SER A 272 -20.98 2.05 -25.53
C SER A 272 -21.60 3.12 -24.62
N GLY A 273 -20.83 3.95 -23.97
CA GLY A 273 -21.30 4.96 -23.01
C GLY A 273 -21.60 4.38 -21.60
N ASN A 274 -21.46 3.09 -21.39
CA ASN A 274 -21.65 2.48 -20.09
C ASN A 274 -20.44 2.73 -19.19
N ILE A 275 -20.69 3.00 -17.93
CA ILE A 275 -19.67 3.16 -16.90
C ILE A 275 -19.52 1.82 -16.19
N THR A 276 -18.31 1.26 -16.21
CA THR A 276 -17.98 -0.02 -15.54
C THR A 276 -16.90 0.19 -14.50
N PRO A 277 -16.82 -0.62 -13.44
CA PRO A 277 -15.70 -0.60 -12.52
C PRO A 277 -14.36 -0.81 -13.25
N TYR A 278 -13.28 -0.22 -12.72
CA TYR A 278 -11.94 -0.57 -13.19
C TYR A 278 -11.68 -2.04 -12.97
N PHE A 279 -10.97 -2.69 -13.88
CA PHE A 279 -10.63 -4.11 -13.80
C PHE A 279 -11.85 -5.05 -13.69
N SER A 280 -12.97 -4.69 -14.30
CA SER A 280 -14.25 -5.45 -14.19
C SER A 280 -14.17 -6.89 -14.70
N ASN A 281 -13.16 -7.24 -15.49
CA ASN A 281 -12.96 -8.59 -16.03
C ASN A 281 -11.96 -9.42 -15.19
N ILE A 282 -11.47 -8.89 -14.08
CA ILE A 282 -10.51 -9.56 -13.22
C ILE A 282 -11.24 -10.21 -12.05
N PRO A 283 -10.96 -11.49 -11.75
CA PRO A 283 -11.55 -12.15 -10.58
C PRO A 283 -10.85 -11.65 -9.30
N PHE A 284 -11.59 -10.96 -8.47
CA PHE A 284 -11.17 -10.54 -7.14
C PHE A 284 -11.88 -11.37 -6.08
N ASP A 285 -11.20 -11.59 -4.96
CA ASP A 285 -11.71 -12.33 -3.81
C ASP A 285 -11.28 -11.67 -2.48
N GLU A 286 -11.62 -12.30 -1.37
CA GLU A 286 -11.31 -11.83 -0.01
C GLU A 286 -9.80 -11.67 0.30
N ASN A 287 -8.93 -12.30 -0.50
CA ASN A 287 -7.47 -12.15 -0.36
C ASN A 287 -6.91 -11.03 -1.24
N SER A 288 -7.74 -10.41 -2.06
CA SER A 288 -7.35 -9.27 -2.89
C SER A 288 -7.12 -8.04 -2.03
N ILE A 289 -6.07 -7.27 -2.30
CA ILE A 289 -5.68 -6.12 -1.51
C ILE A 289 -5.51 -4.87 -2.38
N ILE A 290 -5.73 -3.70 -1.79
CA ILE A 290 -5.36 -2.40 -2.35
C ILE A 290 -4.10 -1.91 -1.63
N ARG A 291 -3.12 -1.42 -2.40
CA ARG A 291 -1.96 -0.72 -1.87
C ARG A 291 -1.72 0.55 -2.67
N PHE A 292 -1.17 1.56 -2.03
CA PHE A 292 -0.78 2.80 -2.68
C PHE A 292 0.73 2.90 -2.68
N ASP A 293 1.32 3.10 -3.86
CA ASP A 293 2.74 3.34 -3.93
C ASP A 293 3.09 4.76 -3.45
N PRO A 294 4.37 5.10 -3.28
CA PRO A 294 4.78 6.42 -2.78
C PRO A 294 4.27 7.61 -3.60
N ARG A 295 3.88 7.40 -4.85
CA ARG A 295 3.31 8.42 -5.74
C ARG A 295 1.80 8.48 -5.75
N GLY A 296 1.15 7.53 -5.10
CA GLY A 296 -0.29 7.43 -5.02
C GLY A 296 -0.92 6.65 -6.16
N ASN A 297 -0.14 5.90 -6.95
CA ASN A 297 -0.71 4.91 -7.85
C ASN A 297 -1.36 3.79 -7.05
N ILE A 298 -2.44 3.25 -7.60
CA ILE A 298 -3.26 2.25 -6.94
C ILE A 298 -2.85 0.88 -7.46
N TRP A 299 -2.35 0.03 -6.58
CA TRP A 299 -2.00 -1.35 -6.86
C TRP A 299 -3.07 -2.27 -6.29
N VAL A 300 -3.67 -3.07 -7.15
CA VAL A 300 -4.71 -4.04 -6.78
C VAL A 300 -4.22 -5.43 -7.11
N THR A 301 -4.39 -6.37 -6.20
CA THR A 301 -3.97 -7.76 -6.43
C THR A 301 -5.18 -8.64 -6.70
N SER A 302 -4.98 -9.65 -7.54
CA SER A 302 -5.89 -10.76 -7.71
C SER A 302 -5.18 -12.04 -7.29
N LYS A 303 -5.88 -12.94 -6.62
CA LYS A 303 -5.32 -14.22 -6.15
C LYS A 303 -4.67 -15.06 -7.24
N SER A 304 -5.18 -15.00 -8.47
CA SER A 304 -4.74 -15.88 -9.57
C SER A 304 -4.17 -15.14 -10.78
N SER A 305 -4.35 -13.83 -10.85
CA SER A 305 -4.06 -13.06 -12.07
C SER A 305 -2.90 -12.08 -11.91
N GLY A 306 -2.37 -11.92 -10.69
CA GLY A 306 -1.24 -11.03 -10.42
C GLY A 306 -1.63 -9.65 -9.92
N ILE A 307 -1.00 -8.61 -10.43
CA ILE A 307 -1.10 -7.23 -9.94
C ILE A 307 -1.61 -6.32 -11.05
N PHE A 308 -2.58 -5.48 -10.72
CA PHE A 308 -3.16 -4.49 -11.61
C PHE A 308 -2.97 -3.11 -11.03
N ILE A 309 -2.61 -2.14 -11.86
CA ILE A 309 -2.22 -0.82 -11.39
C ILE A 309 -3.00 0.25 -12.17
N LEU A 310 -3.56 1.20 -11.43
CA LEU A 310 -3.97 2.49 -11.97
C LEU A 310 -2.94 3.53 -11.54
N ASP A 311 -2.49 4.32 -12.48
CA ASP A 311 -1.68 5.48 -12.17
C ASP A 311 -2.52 6.59 -11.50
N SER A 312 -1.88 7.66 -11.09
CA SER A 312 -2.53 8.80 -10.45
C SER A 312 -3.53 9.54 -11.36
N ASN A 313 -3.49 9.32 -12.68
CA ASN A 313 -4.46 9.82 -13.65
C ASN A 313 -5.62 8.83 -13.91
N GLN A 314 -5.66 7.72 -13.17
CA GLN A 314 -6.62 6.65 -13.33
C GLN A 314 -6.50 5.92 -14.67
N GLU A 315 -5.29 5.87 -15.24
CA GLU A 315 -4.97 5.08 -16.42
C GLU A 315 -4.34 3.74 -16.06
N TYR A 316 -4.60 2.71 -16.86
CA TYR A 316 -4.03 1.38 -16.65
C TYR A 316 -2.52 1.38 -16.91
N TRP A 317 -1.73 0.91 -15.94
CA TRP A 317 -0.28 0.83 -16.06
C TRP A 317 0.25 -0.59 -15.72
N PRO A 318 1.22 -1.14 -16.43
CA PRO A 318 1.76 -0.68 -17.73
C PRO A 318 0.73 -0.81 -18.87
N ASN A 319 -0.28 -1.62 -18.65
CA ASN A 319 -1.44 -1.85 -19.50
C ASN A 319 -2.56 -2.53 -18.69
N ILE A 320 -3.68 -2.85 -19.34
CA ILE A 320 -4.83 -3.49 -18.70
C ILE A 320 -4.56 -4.92 -18.19
N ASP A 321 -3.56 -5.62 -18.77
CA ASP A 321 -3.21 -7.00 -18.38
C ASP A 321 -2.39 -7.05 -17.08
N GLY A 322 -1.93 -5.89 -16.58
CA GLY A 322 -1.18 -5.77 -15.35
C GLY A 322 0.19 -6.46 -15.38
N ILE A 323 0.66 -6.86 -14.20
CA ILE A 323 1.93 -7.55 -13.98
C ILE A 323 1.65 -8.96 -13.46
N ASN A 324 2.13 -9.96 -14.18
CA ASN A 324 1.96 -11.37 -13.84
C ASN A 324 3.21 -12.19 -14.19
N SER A 325 3.23 -13.46 -13.81
CA SER A 325 4.39 -14.34 -14.03
C SER A 325 4.66 -14.67 -15.49
N SER A 326 3.71 -14.45 -16.39
CA SER A 326 3.90 -14.68 -17.83
C SER A 326 4.53 -13.49 -18.54
N ASN A 327 4.37 -12.27 -18.03
CA ASN A 327 4.89 -11.05 -18.64
C ASN A 327 6.00 -10.36 -17.83
N SER A 328 6.37 -10.93 -16.69
CA SER A 328 7.38 -10.36 -15.79
C SER A 328 8.18 -11.45 -15.07
N LYS A 329 9.12 -11.04 -14.20
CA LYS A 329 9.85 -11.94 -13.30
C LYS A 329 9.13 -12.11 -11.94
N LEU A 330 7.83 -11.94 -11.89
CA LEU A 330 7.03 -12.23 -10.73
C LEU A 330 7.07 -13.74 -10.46
N LEU A 331 7.37 -14.13 -9.22
CA LEU A 331 7.53 -15.56 -8.88
C LEU A 331 6.21 -16.33 -8.99
N SER A 332 5.09 -15.70 -8.69
CA SER A 332 3.76 -16.28 -8.77
C SER A 332 2.70 -15.21 -8.92
N ASN A 333 1.57 -15.56 -9.50
CA ASN A 333 0.40 -14.68 -9.58
C ASN A 333 -0.41 -14.63 -8.27
N GLU A 334 -0.16 -15.57 -7.36
CA GLU A 334 -0.77 -15.56 -6.02
C GLU A 334 -0.04 -14.58 -5.12
N ILE A 335 -0.58 -13.36 -5.06
CA ILE A 335 0.00 -12.26 -4.29
C ILE A 335 -0.61 -12.26 -2.90
N ARG A 336 0.24 -12.17 -1.88
CA ARG A 336 -0.16 -12.13 -0.47
C ARG A 336 -0.08 -10.73 0.13
N ASP A 337 1.00 -10.00 -0.16
CA ASP A 337 1.16 -8.62 0.27
C ASP A 337 2.13 -7.85 -0.63
N ILE A 338 2.04 -6.52 -0.58
CA ILE A 338 2.94 -5.60 -1.28
C ILE A 338 3.32 -4.47 -0.34
N LYS A 339 4.63 -4.17 -0.26
CA LYS A 339 5.15 -2.99 0.44
C LYS A 339 6.16 -2.25 -0.42
N PHE A 340 6.19 -0.95 -0.24
CA PHE A 340 7.02 -0.04 -1.03
C PHE A 340 8.12 0.58 -0.19
N SER A 341 9.36 0.46 -0.63
CA SER A 341 10.47 1.24 -0.09
C SER A 341 10.65 2.48 -0.97
N ALA A 342 10.11 3.59 -0.50
CA ALA A 342 10.15 4.86 -1.20
C ALA A 342 11.58 5.33 -1.47
N ASP A 343 12.46 5.26 -0.47
CA ASP A 343 13.85 5.70 -0.56
C ASP A 343 14.68 4.87 -1.55
N LYS A 344 14.32 3.59 -1.75
CA LYS A 344 15.02 2.69 -2.66
C LYS A 344 14.37 2.57 -4.03
N GLY A 345 13.15 3.11 -4.21
CA GLY A 345 12.38 2.93 -5.43
C GLY A 345 12.07 1.46 -5.71
N LEU A 346 11.67 0.73 -4.67
CA LEU A 346 11.42 -0.71 -4.74
C LEU A 346 10.01 -1.06 -4.26
N ALA A 347 9.41 -2.03 -4.94
CA ALA A 347 8.26 -2.78 -4.44
C ALA A 347 8.72 -4.18 -4.04
N TYR A 348 8.38 -4.59 -2.84
CA TYR A 348 8.51 -5.96 -2.36
C TYR A 348 7.14 -6.62 -2.43
N ILE A 349 7.06 -7.77 -3.07
CA ILE A 349 5.82 -8.47 -3.37
C ILE A 349 5.92 -9.87 -2.79
N ALA A 350 5.14 -10.14 -1.74
CA ALA A 350 5.01 -11.47 -1.18
C ALA A 350 4.12 -12.34 -2.06
N THR A 351 4.58 -13.54 -2.34
CA THR A 351 3.85 -14.56 -3.08
C THR A 351 3.92 -15.89 -2.33
N ASN A 352 3.13 -16.86 -2.74
CA ASN A 352 3.22 -18.21 -2.20
C ASN A 352 4.56 -18.91 -2.49
N LEU A 353 5.34 -18.41 -3.46
CA LEU A 353 6.65 -18.96 -3.86
C LEU A 353 7.84 -18.13 -3.36
N GLY A 354 7.59 -17.05 -2.62
CA GLY A 354 8.64 -16.20 -2.08
C GLY A 354 8.38 -14.71 -2.28
N VAL A 355 9.41 -13.89 -2.16
CA VAL A 355 9.32 -12.43 -2.33
C VAL A 355 9.98 -12.01 -3.63
N SER A 356 9.20 -11.37 -4.49
CA SER A 356 9.71 -10.67 -5.67
C SER A 356 10.09 -9.25 -5.31
N LYS A 357 11.22 -8.77 -5.82
CA LYS A 357 11.68 -7.40 -5.67
C LYS A 357 11.66 -6.70 -7.02
N PHE A 358 10.81 -5.69 -7.15
CA PHE A 358 10.69 -4.90 -8.37
C PHE A 358 11.27 -3.51 -8.15
N LYS A 359 12.08 -3.05 -9.11
CA LYS A 359 12.41 -1.64 -9.21
C LYS A 359 11.22 -0.94 -9.85
N ILE A 360 10.59 -0.04 -9.11
CA ILE A 360 9.47 0.75 -9.60
C ILE A 360 10.00 2.08 -10.14
N PRO A 361 9.47 2.55 -11.29
CA PRO A 361 9.87 3.85 -11.84
C PRO A 361 9.38 5.04 -10.99
N PHE A 362 8.75 4.76 -9.90
CA PHE A 362 8.09 5.72 -9.02
C PHE A 362 8.88 5.92 -7.72
N ALA A 363 10.12 6.42 -7.80
CA ALA A 363 10.90 6.75 -6.61
C ALA A 363 10.23 7.87 -5.78
N SER A 364 10.50 7.91 -4.48
CA SER A 364 10.07 8.99 -3.61
C SER A 364 10.72 10.33 -3.98
N GLU A 365 10.27 11.40 -3.34
CA GLU A 365 10.92 12.70 -3.42
C GLU A 365 12.43 12.54 -3.25
N ILE A 366 13.18 12.88 -4.28
CA ILE A 366 14.62 12.88 -4.20
C ILE A 366 15.00 14.08 -3.33
N LYS A 367 15.42 13.82 -2.09
CA LYS A 367 15.83 14.85 -1.13
C LYS A 367 17.03 15.70 -1.60
N LYS A 368 17.68 15.29 -2.69
CA LYS A 368 18.77 16.04 -3.33
C LYS A 368 18.25 16.63 -4.64
N THR A 369 18.11 17.93 -4.68
CA THR A 369 17.63 18.75 -5.80
C THR A 369 18.35 18.57 -7.15
N ASN A 370 19.31 17.66 -7.29
CA ASN A 370 20.14 17.51 -8.48
C ASN A 370 19.86 16.25 -9.32
N GLN A 371 18.88 15.44 -8.99
CA GLN A 371 18.61 14.16 -9.67
C GLN A 371 17.23 14.15 -10.36
N ILE A 372 17.04 15.11 -11.29
CA ILE A 372 15.91 15.02 -12.22
C ILE A 372 16.33 14.09 -13.37
N ASP A 373 15.52 13.11 -13.64
CA ASP A 373 15.70 12.19 -14.77
C ASP A 373 14.65 12.44 -15.84
N LEU A 374 15.11 12.37 -17.11
CA LEU A 374 14.27 12.57 -18.29
C LEU A 374 14.34 11.29 -19.13
N PHE A 375 13.20 10.66 -19.41
CA PHE A 375 13.18 9.48 -20.25
C PHE A 375 11.88 9.34 -21.05
N PRO A 376 11.95 8.84 -22.30
CA PRO A 376 13.20 8.51 -23.01
C PRO A 376 14.00 9.76 -23.37
N SER A 377 15.33 9.63 -23.37
CA SER A 377 16.21 10.69 -23.85
C SER A 377 17.25 10.08 -24.81
N PRO A 378 17.27 10.49 -26.09
CA PRO A 378 16.44 11.50 -26.74
C PRO A 378 14.96 11.12 -26.83
N TYR A 379 14.06 12.14 -26.82
CA TYR A 379 12.62 11.96 -26.96
C TYR A 379 12.20 12.05 -28.42
N ARG A 380 11.63 10.98 -28.96
CA ARG A 380 11.16 10.91 -30.35
C ARG A 380 9.66 11.21 -30.41
N ILE A 381 9.24 12.10 -31.29
CA ILE A 381 7.85 12.50 -31.47
C ILE A 381 7.40 12.36 -32.93
N PRO A 382 6.14 12.02 -33.21
CA PRO A 382 5.12 11.61 -32.25
C PRO A 382 5.51 10.28 -31.56
N SER A 383 5.13 10.13 -30.31
CA SER A 383 5.43 8.93 -29.53
C SER A 383 4.15 8.36 -28.92
N GLN A 384 4.09 7.04 -28.82
CA GLN A 384 3.03 6.34 -28.09
C GLN A 384 3.13 6.60 -26.56
N TYR A 385 4.32 6.92 -26.07
CA TYR A 385 4.59 7.19 -24.67
C TYR A 385 5.06 8.63 -24.48
N PRO A 386 4.56 9.36 -23.47
CA PRO A 386 5.05 10.71 -23.19
C PRO A 386 6.49 10.68 -22.66
N LEU A 387 7.17 11.82 -22.77
CA LEU A 387 8.37 12.06 -21.97
C LEU A 387 8.00 12.06 -20.51
N THR A 388 8.71 11.29 -19.70
CA THR A 388 8.61 11.32 -18.26
C THR A 388 9.70 12.20 -17.67
N ILE A 389 9.33 13.16 -16.86
CA ILE A 389 10.21 14.01 -16.05
C ILE A 389 10.07 13.50 -14.60
N ASP A 390 11.12 12.90 -14.07
CA ASP A 390 11.09 12.22 -12.76
C ASP A 390 11.94 12.94 -11.71
N GLY A 391 11.58 12.77 -10.43
CA GLY A 391 12.28 13.39 -9.30
C GLY A 391 11.90 14.84 -9.03
N ILE A 392 10.73 15.28 -9.48
CA ILE A 392 10.25 16.66 -9.33
C ILE A 392 9.91 16.93 -7.86
N PRO A 393 10.46 18.01 -7.24
CA PRO A 393 10.09 18.37 -5.87
C PRO A 393 8.61 18.75 -5.75
N GLU A 394 8.03 18.58 -4.57
CA GLU A 394 6.65 19.00 -4.30
C GLU A 394 6.42 20.51 -4.59
N LYS A 395 5.19 20.83 -5.02
CA LYS A 395 4.77 22.20 -5.36
C LYS A 395 5.71 22.87 -6.37
N SER A 396 6.11 22.10 -7.38
CA SER A 396 6.88 22.60 -8.52
C SER A 396 5.98 22.90 -9.71
N SER A 397 6.43 23.78 -10.57
CA SER A 397 5.96 23.96 -11.94
C SER A 397 7.10 23.72 -12.91
N ILE A 398 6.79 23.39 -14.16
CA ILE A 398 7.78 23.09 -15.18
C ILE A 398 7.54 23.97 -16.39
N GLN A 399 8.62 24.55 -16.90
CA GLN A 399 8.63 25.27 -18.17
C GLN A 399 9.54 24.53 -19.15
N ILE A 400 9.02 24.26 -20.32
CA ILE A 400 9.76 23.66 -21.43
C ILE A 400 10.05 24.78 -22.42
N MET A 401 11.32 25.00 -22.70
CA MET A 401 11.73 26.13 -23.52
C MET A 401 12.81 25.74 -24.55
N THR A 402 12.89 26.52 -25.58
CA THR A 402 13.98 26.45 -26.54
C THR A 402 15.29 26.96 -25.95
N LEU A 403 16.44 26.75 -26.62
CA LEU A 403 17.74 27.24 -26.14
C LEU A 403 17.83 28.78 -26.01
N ASN A 404 17.03 29.52 -26.77
CA ASN A 404 16.94 30.98 -26.67
C ASN A 404 15.96 31.48 -25.61
N GLY A 405 15.39 30.56 -24.79
CA GLY A 405 14.52 30.90 -23.68
C GLY A 405 13.05 31.11 -24.03
N THR A 406 12.64 30.83 -25.28
CA THR A 406 11.21 30.87 -25.63
C THR A 406 10.49 29.67 -24.99
N ILE A 407 9.49 29.93 -24.14
CA ILE A 407 8.67 28.89 -23.52
C ILE A 407 7.76 28.32 -24.61
N VAL A 408 7.75 27.01 -24.75
CA VAL A 408 6.92 26.25 -25.71
C VAL A 408 5.80 25.51 -25.01
N ALA A 409 5.98 25.07 -23.75
CA ALA A 409 4.95 24.44 -22.97
C ALA A 409 5.17 24.69 -21.46
N THR A 410 4.05 24.70 -20.72
CA THR A 410 4.06 24.86 -19.25
C THR A 410 3.27 23.69 -18.63
N ILE A 411 3.83 23.11 -17.57
CA ILE A 411 3.15 22.12 -16.74
C ILE A 411 2.99 22.69 -15.34
N ASP A 412 1.76 22.95 -14.95
CA ASP A 412 1.44 23.55 -13.66
C ASP A 412 1.56 22.53 -12.51
N ALA A 413 1.70 23.03 -11.29
CA ALA A 413 1.87 22.18 -10.09
C ALA A 413 0.72 21.20 -9.85
N ASN A 414 -0.49 21.51 -10.30
CA ASN A 414 -1.67 20.63 -10.23
C ASN A 414 -1.66 19.49 -11.26
N GLN A 415 -0.84 19.58 -12.28
CA GLN A 415 -0.64 18.57 -13.31
C GLN A 415 0.54 17.64 -12.98
N ILE A 416 1.29 17.94 -11.89
CA ILE A 416 2.40 17.10 -11.43
C ILE A 416 1.86 16.09 -10.43
N ASN A 417 1.90 14.82 -10.81
CA ASN A 417 1.41 13.72 -9.99
C ASN A 417 2.56 13.05 -9.23
N GLY A 418 2.51 13.17 -7.90
CA GLY A 418 3.61 12.72 -7.06
C GLY A 418 4.88 13.55 -7.36
N TYR A 419 5.91 12.90 -7.87
CA TYR A 419 7.20 13.52 -8.21
C TYR A 419 7.50 13.40 -9.71
N GLN A 420 6.47 13.23 -10.55
CA GLN A 420 6.57 13.11 -12.00
C GLN A 420 5.65 14.06 -12.74
N ALA A 421 6.09 14.45 -13.93
CA ALA A 421 5.28 15.08 -14.94
C ALA A 421 5.47 14.38 -16.29
N PHE A 422 4.48 14.53 -17.15
CA PHE A 422 4.47 13.93 -18.47
C PHE A 422 4.31 15.03 -19.54
N TRP A 423 5.09 14.89 -20.62
CA TRP A 423 5.00 15.81 -21.75
C TRP A 423 4.92 15.03 -23.06
N ASN A 424 3.90 15.30 -23.85
CA ASN A 424 3.64 14.62 -25.11
C ASN A 424 4.41 15.21 -26.32
N GLY A 425 5.30 16.17 -26.08
CA GLY A 425 6.02 16.85 -27.16
C GLY A 425 5.19 17.90 -27.89
N LEU A 426 4.08 18.36 -27.26
CA LEU A 426 3.21 19.39 -27.79
C LEU A 426 3.57 20.76 -27.16
N ASP A 427 3.38 21.83 -27.96
CA ASP A 427 3.39 23.19 -27.43
C ASP A 427 2.03 23.53 -26.78
N ASP A 428 1.95 24.72 -26.14
CA ASP A 428 0.71 25.18 -25.50
C ASP A 428 -0.46 25.42 -26.49
N ASN A 429 -0.21 25.37 -27.81
CA ASN A 429 -1.22 25.43 -28.86
C ASN A 429 -1.63 24.03 -29.37
N GLY A 430 -1.07 22.96 -28.79
CA GLY A 430 -1.38 21.59 -29.19
C GLY A 430 -0.62 21.07 -30.43
N ASN A 431 0.42 21.78 -30.91
CA ASN A 431 1.22 21.33 -32.04
C ASN A 431 2.50 20.63 -31.58
N PHE A 432 2.92 19.59 -32.29
CA PHE A 432 4.21 18.97 -32.01
C PHE A 432 5.36 19.95 -32.25
N VAL A 433 6.23 20.06 -31.24
CA VAL A 433 7.43 20.90 -31.34
C VAL A 433 8.40 20.37 -32.42
N GLY A 434 9.33 21.18 -32.86
CA GLY A 434 10.36 20.80 -33.84
C GLY A 434 11.46 19.95 -33.24
N SER A 435 12.26 19.28 -34.09
CA SER A 435 13.52 18.66 -33.64
C SER A 435 14.48 19.71 -33.11
N GLY A 436 15.10 19.44 -31.95
CA GLY A 436 16.01 20.41 -31.34
C GLY A 436 16.40 20.04 -29.90
N ILE A 437 17.18 20.91 -29.29
CA ILE A 437 17.49 20.82 -27.87
C ILE A 437 16.55 21.77 -27.11
N TYR A 438 15.89 21.23 -26.10
CA TYR A 438 14.97 21.92 -25.20
C TYR A 438 15.56 21.99 -23.79
N LEU A 439 15.21 23.04 -23.08
CA LEU A 439 15.52 23.23 -21.67
C LEU A 439 14.25 22.93 -20.87
N ILE A 440 14.36 22.04 -19.89
CA ILE A 440 13.31 21.71 -18.94
C ILE A 440 13.66 22.43 -17.63
N LEU A 441 12.95 23.51 -17.32
CA LEU A 441 13.14 24.30 -16.09
C LEU A 441 12.06 23.90 -15.09
N ILE A 442 12.49 23.33 -13.97
CA ILE A 442 11.63 22.94 -12.84
C ILE A 442 11.81 23.97 -11.73
N ILE A 443 10.71 24.60 -11.30
CA ILE A 443 10.68 25.65 -10.29
C ILE A 443 9.93 25.14 -9.08
N SER A 444 10.62 24.90 -7.96
CA SER A 444 10.00 24.46 -6.71
C SER A 444 9.70 25.65 -5.80
N GLN A 445 8.41 25.86 -5.53
CA GLN A 445 7.95 26.89 -4.58
C GLN A 445 8.26 26.50 -3.13
N LYS A 446 8.19 25.20 -2.80
CA LYS A 446 8.46 24.69 -1.44
C LYS A 446 9.92 24.87 -1.06
N HIS A 447 10.84 24.54 -1.95
CA HIS A 447 12.28 24.59 -1.67
C HIS A 447 12.95 25.88 -2.14
N LYS A 448 12.21 26.78 -2.80
CA LYS A 448 12.73 28.04 -3.37
C LYS A 448 13.95 27.81 -4.27
N THR A 449 13.91 26.73 -5.06
CA THR A 449 15.00 26.32 -5.95
C THR A 449 14.50 26.15 -7.37
N SER A 450 15.40 26.27 -8.34
CA SER A 450 15.13 25.92 -9.72
C SER A 450 16.18 24.94 -10.24
N ILE A 451 15.75 23.99 -11.06
CA ILE A 451 16.60 22.96 -11.66
C ILE A 451 16.38 23.02 -13.17
N MET A 452 17.47 23.00 -13.93
CA MET A 452 17.43 23.00 -15.39
C MET A 452 18.07 21.73 -15.96
N LYS A 453 17.37 21.06 -16.87
CA LYS A 453 17.85 19.90 -17.61
C LYS A 453 17.76 20.13 -19.12
N LYS A 454 18.62 19.47 -19.88
CA LYS A 454 18.60 19.48 -21.36
C LYS A 454 17.95 18.22 -21.88
N LEU A 455 17.12 18.36 -22.90
CA LEU A 455 16.43 17.29 -23.60
C LEU A 455 16.64 17.43 -25.11
N ALA A 456 17.06 16.37 -25.75
CA ALA A 456 17.04 16.29 -27.20
C ALA A 456 15.67 15.74 -27.66
N VAL A 457 14.97 16.47 -28.53
CA VAL A 457 13.73 16.05 -29.18
C VAL A 457 14.01 15.80 -30.64
N ILE A 458 13.50 14.67 -31.14
CA ILE A 458 13.62 14.25 -32.54
C ILE A 458 12.19 14.05 -33.08
N LYS A 459 11.82 14.87 -34.06
CA LYS A 459 10.55 14.71 -34.79
C LYS A 459 10.80 13.84 -36.03
N SER A 460 10.15 12.70 -36.07
CA SER A 460 10.22 11.77 -37.23
C SER A 460 9.14 12.09 -38.24
#